data_726088438a8ff0b7ad8d921cb0f4bd36
#
_entry.id   726088438a8ff0b7ad8d921cb0f4bd36
#
_cell.length_a   1.000
_cell.length_b   1.000
_cell.length_c   1.000
_cell.angle_alpha   90.00
_cell.angle_beta   90.00
_cell.angle_gamma   90.00
#
_symmetry.space_group_name_H-M   'P 1'
#
loop_
_entity.id
_entity.type
_entity.pdbx_description
1 polymer ?
#
loop_
_entity_poly.entity_id
_entity_poly.type
_entity_poly.pdbx_seq_one_letter_code
_entity_poly.pdbx_strand_id
1 'polypeptide(L)'
;MLDNAIEFMVMSGMDLPLAVMIAIPEPWANNRNLSQKKKDFYQYYATMMEPWDGPASILFSDGDCMGAVLDRNGLRPSRYYITDDDTLILSSEVGVLDIPPEKIVVKERLHPGKMLLVDIKKGKVIDDEELKETYASRQPYGEWLDNNLIELKDLKIPNQKVPSYTAEECRRLQKAFGYSYEEVKTSILNMAKNGAEGTAAMGIDAPLAVLSDMHQNLFGYFKQRFAQVTNPPIDAIREKVVTSTTVYIGEDGNLLEEKAENCKICLLYTSDA
;
A
#
# COMPACT_ATOMS: atom_id res chain seq x y z
N MET A 1 -14.78 6.87 7.48
CA MET A 1 -14.59 5.42 7.33
C MET A 1 -13.39 4.92 8.12
N LEU A 2 -12.19 5.49 7.99
CA LEU A 2 -10.99 5.05 8.72
C LEU A 2 -11.19 5.11 10.24
N ASP A 3 -11.68 6.23 10.77
CA ASP A 3 -11.92 6.38 12.20
C ASP A 3 -12.94 5.35 12.73
N ASN A 4 -14.03 5.11 11.99
CA ASN A 4 -14.99 4.07 12.38
C ASN A 4 -14.37 2.66 12.39
N ALA A 5 -13.44 2.37 11.47
CA ALA A 5 -12.74 1.08 11.46
C ALA A 5 -11.80 0.95 12.66
N ILE A 6 -11.05 1.98 12.98
CA ILE A 6 -10.18 2.02 14.16
C ILE A 6 -11.03 1.92 15.44
N GLU A 7 -12.10 2.70 15.54
CA GLU A 7 -13.02 2.66 16.69
C GLU A 7 -13.61 1.27 16.88
N PHE A 8 -14.05 0.61 15.79
CA PHE A 8 -14.58 -0.76 15.84
C PHE A 8 -13.53 -1.76 16.37
N MET A 9 -12.30 -1.69 15.88
CA MET A 9 -11.21 -2.55 16.37
C MET A 9 -10.94 -2.33 17.86
N VAL A 10 -10.89 -1.07 18.30
CA VAL A 10 -10.65 -0.72 19.71
C VAL A 10 -11.82 -1.16 20.60
N MET A 11 -13.06 -0.91 20.19
CA MET A 11 -14.26 -1.37 20.92
C MET A 11 -14.35 -2.88 21.01
N SER A 12 -13.72 -3.59 20.08
CA SER A 12 -13.61 -5.06 20.10
C SER A 12 -12.46 -5.58 20.96
N GLY A 13 -11.71 -4.69 21.62
CA GLY A 13 -10.66 -5.04 22.58
C GLY A 13 -9.22 -4.92 22.05
N MET A 14 -9.02 -4.42 20.84
CA MET A 14 -7.68 -4.16 20.30
C MET A 14 -7.07 -2.89 20.90
N ASP A 15 -5.78 -2.91 21.21
CA ASP A 15 -5.07 -1.69 21.64
C ASP A 15 -5.11 -0.62 20.52
N LEU A 16 -5.39 0.63 20.88
CA LEU A 16 -5.47 1.72 19.91
C LEU A 16 -4.20 1.89 19.06
N PRO A 17 -2.96 1.86 19.61
CA PRO A 17 -1.76 1.92 18.79
C PRO A 17 -1.64 0.75 17.81
N LEU A 18 -2.05 -0.45 18.20
CA LEU A 18 -2.07 -1.61 17.32
C LEU A 18 -3.06 -1.44 16.18
N ALA A 19 -4.28 -1.00 16.46
CA ALA A 19 -5.29 -0.73 15.44
C ALA A 19 -4.79 0.29 14.40
N VAL A 20 -4.12 1.35 14.86
CA VAL A 20 -3.53 2.36 13.98
C VAL A 20 -2.36 1.79 13.16
N MET A 21 -1.49 0.97 13.75
CA MET A 21 -0.37 0.32 13.04
C MET A 21 -0.84 -0.62 11.94
N ILE A 22 -1.94 -1.33 12.17
CA ILE A 22 -2.53 -2.24 11.18
C ILE A 22 -3.19 -1.45 10.05
N ALA A 23 -3.96 -0.42 10.39
CA ALA A 23 -4.68 0.40 9.41
C ALA A 23 -3.73 1.23 8.54
N ILE A 24 -2.62 1.71 9.11
CA ILE A 24 -1.65 2.60 8.44
C ILE A 24 -0.23 2.09 8.70
N PRO A 25 0.14 0.95 8.10
CA PRO A 25 1.46 0.38 8.30
C PRO A 25 2.56 1.24 7.68
N GLU A 26 3.74 1.19 8.26
CA GLU A 26 4.93 1.72 7.60
C GLU A 26 5.28 0.92 6.34
N PRO A 27 6.04 1.50 5.38
CA PRO A 27 6.55 0.76 4.23
C PRO A 27 7.49 -0.36 4.70
N TRP A 28 7.02 -1.60 4.71
CA TRP A 28 7.72 -2.73 5.33
C TRP A 28 8.35 -3.70 4.32
N ALA A 29 7.65 -4.04 3.24
CA ALA A 29 8.01 -5.16 2.38
C ALA A 29 9.45 -5.06 1.82
N ASN A 30 9.81 -3.92 1.24
CA ASN A 30 11.11 -3.67 0.62
C ASN A 30 12.09 -2.92 1.54
N ASN A 31 11.75 -2.71 2.80
CA ASN A 31 12.60 -1.99 3.75
C ASN A 31 13.70 -2.92 4.29
N ARG A 32 14.94 -2.68 3.86
CA ARG A 32 16.10 -3.50 4.27
C ARG A 32 16.53 -3.25 5.72
N ASN A 33 16.11 -2.14 6.30
CA ASN A 33 16.49 -1.75 7.67
C ASN A 33 15.49 -2.29 8.71
N LEU A 34 14.35 -2.80 8.28
CA LEU A 34 13.34 -3.34 9.17
C LEU A 34 13.69 -4.79 9.56
N SER A 35 13.54 -5.14 10.85
CA SER A 35 13.77 -6.49 11.34
C SER A 35 12.77 -7.47 10.69
N GLN A 36 13.17 -8.74 10.56
CA GLN A 36 12.29 -9.76 9.98
C GLN A 36 11.01 -9.91 10.81
N LYS A 37 11.09 -9.89 12.13
CA LYS A 37 9.92 -9.94 13.02
C LYS A 37 8.87 -8.87 12.71
N LYS A 38 9.30 -7.61 12.48
CA LYS A 38 8.40 -6.53 12.13
C LYS A 38 7.78 -6.74 10.74
N LYS A 39 8.54 -7.27 9.78
CA LYS A 39 8.01 -7.64 8.46
C LYS A 39 6.96 -8.72 8.58
N ASP A 40 7.24 -9.77 9.35
CA ASP A 40 6.32 -10.87 9.57
C ASP A 40 5.02 -10.40 10.25
N PHE A 41 5.15 -9.52 11.23
CA PHE A 41 4.00 -8.86 11.85
C PHE A 41 3.13 -8.12 10.83
N TYR A 42 3.71 -7.23 10.03
CA TYR A 42 2.95 -6.50 9.02
C TYR A 42 2.39 -7.41 7.92
N GLN A 43 3.14 -8.41 7.49
CA GLN A 43 2.67 -9.37 6.51
C GLN A 43 1.50 -10.20 7.04
N TYR A 44 1.54 -10.62 8.29
CA TYR A 44 0.42 -11.34 8.93
C TYR A 44 -0.88 -10.53 8.86
N TYR A 45 -0.84 -9.27 9.28
CA TYR A 45 -2.03 -8.42 9.23
C TYR A 45 -2.45 -8.03 7.80
N ALA A 46 -1.49 -7.91 6.88
CA ALA A 46 -1.78 -7.65 5.48
C ALA A 46 -2.54 -8.80 4.78
N THR A 47 -2.53 -10.01 5.33
CA THR A 47 -3.35 -11.11 4.81
C THR A 47 -4.84 -10.93 5.08
N MET A 48 -5.21 -10.09 6.05
CA MET A 48 -6.58 -9.91 6.52
C MET A 48 -7.17 -8.54 6.20
N MET A 49 -6.32 -7.52 6.05
CA MET A 49 -6.78 -6.16 5.82
C MET A 49 -5.82 -5.38 4.91
N GLU A 50 -6.35 -4.77 3.88
CA GLU A 50 -5.60 -3.81 3.06
C GLU A 50 -5.35 -2.51 3.85
N PRO A 51 -4.14 -1.92 3.75
CA PRO A 51 -3.85 -0.68 4.44
C PRO A 51 -4.59 0.50 3.82
N TRP A 52 -4.94 1.48 4.65
CA TRP A 52 -5.37 2.79 4.15
C TRP A 52 -4.18 3.53 3.54
N ASP A 53 -4.39 4.11 2.39
CA ASP A 53 -3.39 4.89 1.67
C ASP A 53 -3.93 6.27 1.30
N GLY A 54 -3.01 7.21 1.11
CA GLY A 54 -3.30 8.58 0.74
C GLY A 54 -2.68 9.60 1.70
N PRO A 55 -2.56 10.88 1.27
CA PRO A 55 -1.94 11.94 2.07
C PRO A 55 -2.71 12.19 3.38
N ALA A 56 -2.12 11.84 4.51
CA ALA A 56 -2.76 12.02 5.81
C ALA A 56 -1.75 12.33 6.93
N SER A 57 -2.23 13.07 7.91
CA SER A 57 -1.64 13.18 9.24
C SER A 57 -2.77 12.86 10.22
N ILE A 58 -2.63 11.77 10.94
CA ILE A 58 -3.69 11.17 11.75
C ILE A 58 -3.30 11.30 13.21
N LEU A 59 -4.17 11.95 13.98
CA LEU A 59 -4.05 12.07 15.41
C LEU A 59 -5.12 11.20 16.05
N PHE A 60 -4.76 10.54 17.14
CA PHE A 60 -5.67 9.63 17.84
C PHE A 60 -5.47 9.72 19.35
N SER A 61 -6.52 9.41 20.10
CA SER A 61 -6.50 9.32 21.56
C SER A 61 -7.68 8.48 22.05
N ASP A 62 -7.47 7.72 23.12
CA ASP A 62 -8.50 7.01 23.89
C ASP A 62 -8.64 7.54 25.32
N GLY A 63 -7.93 8.63 25.64
CA GLY A 63 -7.88 9.21 26.98
C GLY A 63 -6.73 8.68 27.86
N ASP A 64 -6.22 7.49 27.58
CA ASP A 64 -5.07 6.88 28.26
C ASP A 64 -3.76 7.11 27.50
N CYS A 65 -3.85 7.14 26.19
CA CYS A 65 -2.75 7.53 25.32
C CYS A 65 -3.20 8.55 24.29
N MET A 66 -2.23 9.23 23.71
CA MET A 66 -2.41 10.08 22.53
C MET A 66 -1.26 9.84 21.57
N GLY A 67 -1.55 9.91 20.28
CA GLY A 67 -0.52 9.70 19.30
C GLY A 67 -0.80 10.35 17.96
N ALA A 68 0.20 10.27 17.10
CA ALA A 68 0.13 10.73 15.73
C ALA A 68 0.95 9.85 14.81
N VAL A 69 0.44 9.65 13.60
CA VAL A 69 1.12 8.93 12.53
C VAL A 69 0.89 9.65 11.20
N LEU A 70 1.88 9.60 10.32
CA LEU A 70 1.75 10.06 8.94
C LEU A 70 1.42 8.89 8.02
N ASP A 71 0.90 9.22 6.83
CA ASP A 71 0.82 8.27 5.75
C ASP A 71 2.21 7.69 5.41
N ARG A 72 2.25 6.55 4.73
CA ARG A 72 3.51 5.85 4.41
C ARG A 72 4.57 6.71 3.70
N ASN A 73 4.16 7.72 2.95
CA ASN A 73 5.05 8.64 2.23
C ASN A 73 5.31 9.95 2.98
N GLY A 74 4.56 10.23 4.04
CA GLY A 74 4.68 11.46 4.83
C GLY A 74 4.40 12.72 4.01
N LEU A 75 3.39 12.66 3.15
CA LEU A 75 3.03 13.77 2.25
C LEU A 75 2.49 14.98 3.01
N ARG A 76 1.85 14.75 4.15
CA ARG A 76 1.46 15.83 5.07
C ARG A 76 2.52 16.03 6.14
N PRO A 77 3.06 17.25 6.29
CA PRO A 77 4.04 17.52 7.32
C PRO A 77 3.37 17.55 8.71
N SER A 78 4.09 17.10 9.72
CA SER A 78 3.78 17.33 11.13
C SER A 78 5.06 17.56 11.91
N ARG A 79 5.01 18.51 12.83
CA ARG A 79 6.11 18.88 13.69
C ARG A 79 5.63 18.93 15.12
N TYR A 80 6.50 18.59 16.07
CA TYR A 80 6.18 18.69 17.46
C TYR A 80 7.30 19.35 18.26
N TYR A 81 6.89 19.98 19.33
CA TYR A 81 7.75 20.53 20.36
C TYR A 81 7.39 19.90 21.69
N ILE A 82 8.40 19.73 22.56
CA ILE A 82 8.20 19.46 23.97
C ILE A 82 8.88 20.60 24.71
N THR A 83 8.16 21.21 25.64
CA THR A 83 8.64 22.33 26.43
C THR A 83 9.17 21.85 27.78
N ASP A 84 9.84 22.74 28.49
CA ASP A 84 10.42 22.49 29.81
C ASP A 84 9.38 22.25 30.94
N ASP A 85 8.11 22.54 30.66
CA ASP A 85 6.96 22.25 31.51
C ASP A 85 6.18 20.99 31.05
N ASP A 86 6.83 20.10 30.27
CA ASP A 86 6.25 18.86 29.74
C ASP A 86 5.02 19.04 28.85
N THR A 87 4.84 20.22 28.24
CA THR A 87 3.79 20.43 27.26
C THR A 87 4.23 19.96 25.88
N LEU A 88 3.48 19.02 25.28
CA LEU A 88 3.70 18.56 23.91
C LEU A 88 2.75 19.28 22.95
N ILE A 89 3.30 19.92 21.93
CA ILE A 89 2.55 20.62 20.88
C ILE A 89 2.87 19.96 19.54
N LEU A 90 1.86 19.37 18.91
CA LEU A 90 1.95 18.82 17.56
C LEU A 90 1.13 19.67 16.60
N SER A 91 1.72 20.03 15.46
CA SER A 91 1.04 20.82 14.43
C SER A 91 1.62 20.53 13.02
N SER A 92 0.83 20.79 12.00
CA SER A 92 1.28 20.76 10.61
C SER A 92 2.32 21.85 10.30
N GLU A 93 2.27 22.95 11.03
CA GLU A 93 3.12 24.13 10.84
C GLU A 93 3.79 24.56 12.14
N VAL A 94 4.95 25.21 12.02
CA VAL A 94 5.60 25.86 13.17
C VAL A 94 4.99 27.22 13.43
N GLY A 95 5.01 27.67 14.70
CA GLY A 95 4.54 29.00 15.08
C GLY A 95 3.03 29.11 15.25
N VAL A 96 2.30 28.01 15.38
CA VAL A 96 0.86 28.03 15.71
C VAL A 96 0.60 28.54 17.13
N LEU A 97 1.58 28.39 18.01
CA LEU A 97 1.63 28.99 19.32
C LEU A 97 2.94 29.80 19.44
N ASP A 98 2.87 30.94 20.09
CA ASP A 98 4.05 31.76 20.39
C ASP A 98 4.73 31.22 21.64
N ILE A 99 5.74 30.36 21.42
CA ILE A 99 6.50 29.70 22.48
C ILE A 99 7.91 30.27 22.47
N PRO A 100 8.38 30.83 23.60
CA PRO A 100 9.76 31.28 23.72
C PRO A 100 10.74 30.15 23.40
N PRO A 101 11.72 30.38 22.52
CA PRO A 101 12.66 29.34 22.09
C PRO A 101 13.41 28.65 23.24
N GLU A 102 13.67 29.40 24.31
CA GLU A 102 14.34 28.89 25.53
C GLU A 102 13.52 27.87 26.30
N LYS A 103 12.21 27.81 26.10
CA LYS A 103 11.33 26.80 26.71
C LYS A 103 11.26 25.51 25.93
N ILE A 104 11.76 25.47 24.70
CA ILE A 104 11.64 24.30 23.84
C ILE A 104 12.81 23.35 24.14
N VAL A 105 12.52 22.20 24.71
CA VAL A 105 13.49 21.13 25.04
C VAL A 105 13.66 20.17 23.86
N VAL A 106 12.59 19.83 23.16
CA VAL A 106 12.58 18.97 21.98
C VAL A 106 11.91 19.70 20.83
N LYS A 107 12.52 19.64 19.66
CA LYS A 107 12.00 20.19 18.40
C LYS A 107 12.24 19.17 17.29
N GLU A 108 11.19 18.49 16.91
CA GLU A 108 11.28 17.38 15.97
C GLU A 108 10.20 17.44 14.89
N ARG A 109 10.43 16.68 13.85
CA ARG A 109 9.48 16.42 12.78
C ARG A 109 9.00 14.98 12.89
N LEU A 110 7.69 14.76 12.77
CA LEU A 110 7.18 13.41 12.61
C LEU A 110 7.61 12.86 11.24
N HIS A 111 8.21 11.69 11.24
CA HIS A 111 8.71 11.05 10.02
C HIS A 111 7.71 10.01 9.48
N PRO A 112 7.69 9.79 8.15
CA PRO A 112 6.91 8.69 7.56
C PRO A 112 7.25 7.36 8.22
N GLY A 113 6.24 6.55 8.47
CA GLY A 113 6.41 5.25 9.10
C GLY A 113 6.78 5.28 10.58
N LYS A 114 6.86 6.46 11.21
CA LYS A 114 7.09 6.61 12.65
C LYS A 114 5.82 7.06 13.35
N MET A 115 5.57 6.48 14.52
CA MET A 115 4.47 6.85 15.39
C MET A 115 5.00 7.66 16.57
N LEU A 116 4.44 8.83 16.77
CA LEU A 116 4.56 9.56 18.03
C LEU A 116 3.46 9.03 18.96
N LEU A 117 3.84 8.46 20.07
CA LEU A 117 2.90 7.95 21.08
C LEU A 117 3.27 8.49 22.44
N VAL A 118 2.29 9.00 23.17
CA VAL A 118 2.41 9.48 24.54
C VAL A 118 1.50 8.63 25.42
N ASP A 119 2.07 8.00 26.43
CA ASP A 119 1.32 7.38 27.54
C ASP A 119 0.99 8.49 28.53
N ILE A 120 -0.26 8.92 28.57
CA ILE A 120 -0.71 10.03 29.40
C ILE A 120 -0.65 9.66 30.88
N LYS A 121 -0.94 8.39 31.23
CA LYS A 121 -0.91 7.92 32.62
C LYS A 121 0.50 7.93 33.19
N LYS A 122 1.50 7.59 32.37
CA LYS A 122 2.90 7.59 32.78
C LYS A 122 3.63 8.90 32.50
N GLY A 123 3.01 9.84 31.77
CA GLY A 123 3.65 11.08 31.35
C GLY A 123 4.91 10.86 30.51
N LYS A 124 4.90 9.85 29.63
CA LYS A 124 6.09 9.43 28.87
C LYS A 124 5.80 9.32 27.38
N VAL A 125 6.71 9.85 26.57
CA VAL A 125 6.76 9.54 25.13
C VAL A 125 7.31 8.12 24.98
N ILE A 126 6.59 7.27 24.27
CA ILE A 126 7.00 5.90 23.97
C ILE A 126 7.82 5.90 22.70
N ASP A 127 8.97 5.26 22.74
CA ASP A 127 9.83 5.11 21.56
C ASP A 127 9.15 4.23 20.49
N ASP A 128 9.19 4.65 19.24
CA ASP A 128 8.55 3.96 18.11
C ASP A 128 9.13 2.55 17.90
N GLU A 129 10.44 2.38 18.08
CA GLU A 129 11.09 1.08 17.91
C GLU A 129 10.69 0.13 19.05
N GLU A 130 10.65 0.62 20.30
CA GLU A 130 10.20 -0.14 21.46
C GLU A 130 8.74 -0.58 21.29
N LEU A 131 7.88 0.33 20.84
CA LEU A 131 6.47 0.04 20.59
C LEU A 131 6.29 -1.06 19.56
N LYS A 132 6.91 -0.89 18.40
CA LYS A 132 6.78 -1.83 17.28
C LYS A 132 7.40 -3.19 17.57
N GLU A 133 8.53 -3.24 18.26
CA GLU A 133 9.15 -4.49 18.68
C GLU A 133 8.26 -5.24 19.69
N THR A 134 7.60 -4.50 20.58
CA THR A 134 6.65 -5.09 21.55
C THR A 134 5.51 -5.81 20.84
N TYR A 135 4.89 -5.16 19.85
CA TYR A 135 3.80 -5.79 19.09
C TYR A 135 4.30 -6.92 18.17
N ALA A 136 5.41 -6.71 17.48
CA ALA A 136 5.97 -7.72 16.57
C ALA A 136 6.47 -8.98 17.29
N SER A 137 6.70 -8.89 18.61
CA SER A 137 7.15 -10.03 19.44
C SER A 137 6.02 -10.71 20.22
N ARG A 138 4.77 -10.26 20.09
CA ARG A 138 3.63 -10.86 20.82
C ARG A 138 3.35 -12.30 20.42
N GLN A 139 3.51 -12.59 19.13
CA GLN A 139 3.19 -13.90 18.55
C GLN A 139 4.31 -14.32 17.59
N PRO A 140 4.43 -15.61 17.29
CA PRO A 140 5.40 -16.14 16.33
C PRO A 140 4.89 -15.97 14.87
N TYR A 141 4.63 -14.73 14.45
CA TYR A 141 4.03 -14.43 13.14
C TYR A 141 4.80 -15.05 11.96
N GLY A 142 6.13 -15.07 12.02
CA GLY A 142 6.95 -15.68 10.97
C GLY A 142 6.69 -17.18 10.85
N GLU A 143 6.63 -17.90 11.97
CA GLU A 143 6.30 -19.32 11.97
C GLU A 143 4.88 -19.58 11.44
N TRP A 144 3.92 -18.72 11.79
CA TRP A 144 2.56 -18.82 11.29
C TRP A 144 2.48 -18.63 9.78
N LEU A 145 3.19 -17.63 9.25
CA LEU A 145 3.27 -17.36 7.82
C LEU A 145 3.95 -18.51 7.07
N ASP A 146 5.10 -18.97 7.54
CA ASP A 146 5.84 -20.08 6.93
C ASP A 146 5.01 -21.36 6.82
N ASN A 147 4.14 -21.62 7.81
CA ASN A 147 3.33 -22.84 7.86
C ASN A 147 2.00 -22.72 7.12
N ASN A 148 1.46 -21.52 6.92
CA ASN A 148 0.09 -21.34 6.44
C ASN A 148 -0.02 -20.54 5.13
N LEU A 149 0.89 -19.60 4.87
CA LEU A 149 0.86 -18.80 3.65
C LEU A 149 1.45 -19.59 2.47
N ILE A 150 0.67 -19.75 1.41
CA ILE A 150 1.09 -20.47 0.19
C ILE A 150 1.43 -19.45 -0.89
N GLU A 151 2.64 -19.46 -1.41
CA GLU A 151 2.99 -18.62 -2.55
C GLU A 151 2.60 -19.29 -3.88
N LEU A 152 2.19 -18.48 -4.85
CA LEU A 152 1.78 -18.99 -6.18
C LEU A 152 2.86 -19.87 -6.82
N LYS A 153 4.14 -19.52 -6.63
CA LYS A 153 5.28 -20.29 -7.18
C LYS A 153 5.36 -21.72 -6.62
N ASP A 154 4.80 -21.97 -5.42
CA ASP A 154 4.82 -23.26 -4.74
C ASP A 154 3.65 -24.15 -5.17
N LEU A 155 2.66 -23.58 -5.86
CA LEU A 155 1.53 -24.33 -6.38
C LEU A 155 1.95 -25.15 -7.61
N LYS A 156 1.61 -26.43 -7.59
CA LYS A 156 1.72 -27.29 -8.79
C LYS A 156 0.59 -26.96 -9.76
N ILE A 157 0.80 -25.96 -10.60
CA ILE A 157 -0.16 -25.59 -11.64
C ILE A 157 -0.03 -26.62 -12.77
N PRO A 158 -1.12 -27.34 -13.15
CA PRO A 158 -1.06 -28.26 -14.27
C PRO A 158 -0.66 -27.52 -15.54
N ASN A 159 0.32 -28.08 -16.29
CA ASN A 159 0.68 -27.56 -17.61
C ASN A 159 -0.53 -27.61 -18.54
N GLN A 160 -1.21 -26.50 -18.69
CA GLN A 160 -2.25 -26.36 -19.70
C GLN A 160 -1.57 -26.15 -21.06
N LYS A 161 -2.01 -26.91 -22.07
CA LYS A 161 -1.58 -26.66 -23.44
C LYS A 161 -2.07 -25.29 -23.87
N VAL A 162 -1.14 -24.36 -24.04
CA VAL A 162 -1.44 -23.07 -24.66
C VAL A 162 -1.87 -23.35 -26.11
N PRO A 163 -3.02 -22.81 -26.55
CA PRO A 163 -3.44 -22.96 -27.95
C PRO A 163 -2.35 -22.46 -28.89
N SER A 164 -2.01 -23.24 -29.86
CA SER A 164 -1.06 -22.85 -30.93
C SER A 164 -1.85 -22.36 -32.14
N TYR A 165 -1.59 -21.13 -32.56
CA TYR A 165 -2.24 -20.52 -33.71
C TYR A 165 -1.25 -20.37 -34.87
N THR A 166 -1.74 -20.55 -36.09
CA THR A 166 -1.00 -20.16 -37.31
C THR A 166 -0.86 -18.65 -37.39
N ALA A 167 0.09 -18.16 -38.18
CA ALA A 167 0.26 -16.72 -38.38
C ALA A 167 -0.97 -16.05 -39.00
N GLU A 168 -1.77 -16.78 -39.76
CA GLU A 168 -3.01 -16.27 -40.34
C GLU A 168 -4.13 -16.16 -39.30
N GLU A 169 -4.27 -17.19 -38.46
CA GLU A 169 -5.22 -17.18 -37.36
C GLU A 169 -4.89 -16.07 -36.34
N CYS A 170 -3.61 -15.91 -36.01
CA CYS A 170 -3.16 -14.79 -35.14
C CYS A 170 -3.56 -13.43 -35.74
N ARG A 171 -3.31 -13.21 -37.04
CA ARG A 171 -3.70 -11.94 -37.68
C ARG A 171 -5.20 -11.73 -37.69
N ARG A 172 -5.97 -12.80 -37.90
CA ARG A 172 -7.44 -12.73 -37.83
C ARG A 172 -7.94 -12.38 -36.44
N LEU A 173 -7.38 -13.01 -35.41
CA LEU A 173 -7.71 -12.72 -34.02
C LEU A 173 -7.32 -11.29 -33.63
N GLN A 174 -6.11 -10.84 -34.00
CA GLN A 174 -5.68 -9.46 -33.75
C GLN A 174 -6.64 -8.44 -34.37
N LYS A 175 -7.09 -8.67 -35.61
CA LYS A 175 -8.11 -7.81 -36.25
C LYS A 175 -9.45 -7.88 -35.54
N ALA A 176 -9.89 -9.07 -35.14
CA ALA A 176 -11.17 -9.26 -34.45
C ALA A 176 -11.21 -8.54 -33.09
N PHE A 177 -10.07 -8.54 -32.39
CA PHE A 177 -9.92 -7.83 -31.11
C PHE A 177 -9.46 -6.38 -31.25
N GLY A 178 -9.28 -5.87 -32.47
CA GLY A 178 -8.96 -4.47 -32.73
C GLY A 178 -7.54 -4.05 -32.40
N TYR A 179 -6.59 -4.99 -32.31
CA TYR A 179 -5.19 -4.67 -32.08
C TYR A 179 -4.55 -4.02 -33.31
N SER A 180 -3.94 -2.85 -33.10
CA SER A 180 -3.10 -2.22 -34.11
C SER A 180 -1.73 -2.89 -34.18
N TYR A 181 -1.02 -2.67 -35.31
CA TYR A 181 0.36 -3.15 -35.47
C TYR A 181 1.29 -2.57 -34.38
N GLU A 182 1.08 -1.31 -34.01
CA GLU A 182 1.84 -0.64 -33.00
C GLU A 182 1.63 -1.28 -31.61
N GLU A 183 0.40 -1.52 -31.21
CA GLU A 183 0.08 -2.19 -29.94
C GLU A 183 0.72 -3.59 -29.86
N VAL A 184 0.66 -4.34 -30.95
CA VAL A 184 1.30 -5.68 -30.99
C VAL A 184 2.81 -5.58 -30.85
N LYS A 185 3.45 -4.62 -31.55
CA LYS A 185 4.90 -4.51 -31.61
C LYS A 185 5.51 -3.84 -30.37
N THR A 186 4.87 -2.80 -29.83
CA THR A 186 5.44 -2.00 -28.75
C THR A 186 5.00 -2.49 -27.37
N SER A 187 3.74 -2.90 -27.22
CA SER A 187 3.20 -3.34 -25.92
C SER A 187 3.25 -4.85 -25.77
N ILE A 188 2.50 -5.60 -26.58
CA ILE A 188 2.34 -7.05 -26.41
C ILE A 188 3.68 -7.79 -26.58
N LEU A 189 4.49 -7.43 -27.59
CA LEU A 189 5.78 -8.07 -27.79
C LEU A 189 6.74 -7.81 -26.64
N ASN A 190 6.69 -6.63 -26.04
CA ASN A 190 7.50 -6.30 -24.87
C ASN A 190 7.08 -7.14 -23.66
N MET A 191 5.78 -7.22 -23.39
CA MET A 191 5.23 -8.08 -22.32
C MET A 191 5.64 -9.54 -22.51
N ALA A 192 5.51 -10.06 -23.74
CA ALA A 192 5.86 -11.45 -24.04
C ALA A 192 7.36 -11.77 -23.90
N LYS A 193 8.24 -10.78 -24.15
CA LYS A 193 9.70 -10.99 -24.07
C LYS A 193 10.25 -10.77 -22.67
N ASN A 194 9.71 -9.78 -21.97
CA ASN A 194 10.33 -9.24 -20.76
C ASN A 194 9.49 -9.48 -19.50
N GLY A 195 8.26 -10.03 -19.63
CA GLY A 195 7.33 -10.16 -18.51
C GLY A 195 6.96 -8.81 -17.88
N ALA A 196 7.08 -7.72 -18.64
CA ALA A 196 6.86 -6.38 -18.13
C ALA A 196 6.19 -5.50 -19.18
N GLU A 197 5.34 -4.59 -18.74
CA GLU A 197 4.73 -3.59 -19.60
C GLU A 197 5.77 -2.61 -20.15
N GLY A 198 5.61 -2.18 -21.39
CA GLY A 198 6.46 -1.17 -22.02
C GLY A 198 6.05 0.24 -21.63
N THR A 199 7.00 1.19 -21.70
CA THR A 199 6.68 2.61 -21.61
C THR A 199 5.94 3.05 -22.87
N ALA A 200 4.85 3.80 -22.69
CA ALA A 200 4.01 4.32 -23.77
C ALA A 200 3.49 5.72 -23.46
N ALA A 201 3.10 6.46 -24.51
CA ALA A 201 2.39 7.71 -24.33
C ALA A 201 0.96 7.45 -23.85
N MET A 202 0.46 8.28 -22.94
CA MET A 202 -0.90 8.13 -22.41
C MET A 202 -1.98 8.69 -23.35
N GLY A 203 -1.64 9.65 -24.17
CA GLY A 203 -2.55 10.23 -25.15
C GLY A 203 -2.56 9.49 -26.48
N ILE A 204 -3.56 9.73 -27.30
CA ILE A 204 -3.66 9.23 -28.66
C ILE A 204 -3.94 10.38 -29.63
N ASP A 205 -3.18 10.48 -30.70
CA ASP A 205 -3.34 11.53 -31.74
C ASP A 205 -4.36 11.15 -32.83
N ALA A 206 -4.85 9.92 -32.82
CA ALA A 206 -5.87 9.50 -33.77
C ALA A 206 -7.14 10.32 -33.63
N PRO A 207 -7.85 10.60 -34.77
CA PRO A 207 -9.16 11.24 -34.71
C PRO A 207 -10.13 10.50 -33.80
N LEU A 208 -11.11 11.23 -33.26
CA LEU A 208 -12.15 10.63 -32.43
C LEU A 208 -12.89 9.54 -33.21
N ALA A 209 -13.11 8.39 -32.59
CA ALA A 209 -13.80 7.26 -33.22
C ALA A 209 -15.21 7.64 -33.73
N VAL A 210 -15.92 8.54 -33.03
CA VAL A 210 -17.24 9.04 -33.40
C VAL A 210 -17.24 9.82 -34.74
N LEU A 211 -16.09 10.32 -35.16
CA LEU A 211 -15.93 11.05 -36.45
C LEU A 211 -15.50 10.14 -37.62
N SER A 212 -15.34 8.83 -37.37
CA SER A 212 -14.92 7.88 -38.39
C SER A 212 -16.09 7.42 -39.24
N ASP A 213 -15.88 7.36 -40.54
CA ASP A 213 -16.83 6.76 -41.50
C ASP A 213 -16.79 5.23 -41.48
N MET A 214 -15.80 4.66 -40.76
CA MET A 214 -15.65 3.23 -40.61
C MET A 214 -16.08 2.80 -39.22
N HIS A 215 -16.62 1.58 -39.14
CA HIS A 215 -16.91 0.96 -37.85
C HIS A 215 -15.63 0.88 -37.01
N GLN A 216 -15.68 1.42 -35.82
CA GLN A 216 -14.58 1.43 -34.86
C GLN A 216 -14.85 0.45 -33.73
N ASN A 217 -13.78 -0.07 -33.12
CA ASN A 217 -13.87 -0.87 -31.91
C ASN A 217 -14.51 -0.02 -30.78
N LEU A 218 -15.39 -0.64 -29.98
CA LEU A 218 -16.08 0.02 -28.88
C LEU A 218 -15.12 0.76 -27.94
N PHE A 219 -13.98 0.18 -27.62
CA PHE A 219 -12.96 0.80 -26.76
C PHE A 219 -12.38 2.10 -27.35
N GLY A 220 -12.37 2.25 -28.67
CA GLY A 220 -11.90 3.46 -29.35
C GLY A 220 -12.74 4.70 -29.03
N TYR A 221 -14.03 4.53 -28.70
CA TYR A 221 -14.93 5.63 -28.33
C TYR A 221 -14.62 6.20 -26.93
N PHE A 222 -13.92 5.46 -26.09
CA PHE A 222 -13.57 5.84 -24.72
C PHE A 222 -12.10 6.20 -24.55
N LYS A 223 -11.29 6.14 -25.62
CA LYS A 223 -9.88 6.54 -25.55
C LYS A 223 -9.75 8.06 -25.43
N GLN A 224 -8.89 8.49 -24.49
CA GLN A 224 -8.54 9.89 -24.31
C GLN A 224 -7.56 10.33 -25.40
N ARG A 225 -7.77 11.50 -25.98
CA ARG A 225 -6.83 12.12 -26.94
C ARG A 225 -5.66 12.78 -26.24
N PHE A 226 -5.88 13.32 -25.06
CA PHE A 226 -4.87 14.01 -24.28
C PHE A 226 -4.70 13.31 -22.92
N ALA A 227 -3.45 13.24 -22.45
CA ALA A 227 -3.19 12.82 -21.09
C ALA A 227 -3.80 13.88 -20.15
N GLN A 228 -4.73 13.43 -19.30
CA GLN A 228 -5.30 14.25 -18.24
C GLN A 228 -4.62 13.85 -16.94
N VAL A 229 -3.91 14.79 -16.34
CA VAL A 229 -3.12 14.53 -15.13
C VAL A 229 -3.77 15.24 -13.97
N THR A 230 -4.60 14.55 -13.21
CA THR A 230 -4.94 14.95 -11.84
C THR A 230 -3.86 14.49 -10.86
N ASN A 231 -3.28 13.31 -11.14
CA ASN A 231 -2.09 12.79 -10.48
C ASN A 231 -1.05 12.44 -11.54
N PRO A 232 0.26 12.42 -11.22
CA PRO A 232 1.27 11.99 -12.16
C PRO A 232 0.94 10.62 -12.73
N PRO A 233 1.05 10.41 -14.05
CA PRO A 233 0.83 9.10 -14.63
C PRO A 233 1.85 8.10 -14.08
N ILE A 234 1.39 6.88 -13.81
CA ILE A 234 2.24 5.77 -13.40
C ILE A 234 2.64 5.02 -14.66
N ASP A 235 3.93 5.01 -14.97
CA ASP A 235 4.53 4.20 -16.03
C ASP A 235 4.96 2.83 -15.46
N ALA A 236 5.31 1.89 -16.35
CA ALA A 236 5.73 0.55 -15.98
C ALA A 236 6.99 0.51 -15.07
N ILE A 237 7.84 1.53 -15.10
CA ILE A 237 9.02 1.63 -14.24
C ILE A 237 8.61 2.04 -12.83
N ARG A 238 7.75 3.05 -12.71
CA ARG A 238 7.25 3.53 -11.42
C ARG A 238 6.29 2.55 -10.77
N GLU A 239 5.49 1.85 -11.55
CA GLU A 239 4.53 0.86 -11.06
C GLU A 239 5.19 -0.17 -10.14
N LYS A 240 6.35 -0.69 -10.50
CA LYS A 240 7.13 -1.62 -9.65
C LYS A 240 7.50 -1.05 -8.28
N VAL A 241 7.54 0.26 -8.14
CA VAL A 241 7.96 0.93 -6.91
C VAL A 241 6.76 1.38 -6.07
N VAL A 242 5.68 1.84 -6.71
CA VAL A 242 4.57 2.51 -6.02
C VAL A 242 3.31 1.67 -5.92
N THR A 243 3.15 0.64 -6.75
CA THR A 243 1.95 -0.20 -6.78
C THR A 243 2.27 -1.59 -6.25
N SER A 244 1.46 -2.07 -5.32
CA SER A 244 1.49 -3.49 -4.95
C SER A 244 0.66 -4.28 -5.95
N THR A 245 1.26 -5.35 -6.48
CA THR A 245 0.57 -6.33 -7.34
C THR A 245 0.23 -7.60 -6.57
N THR A 246 0.39 -7.55 -5.25
CA THR A 246 0.12 -8.67 -4.34
C THR A 246 -1.37 -8.78 -4.08
N VAL A 247 -1.93 -9.97 -4.23
CA VAL A 247 -3.31 -10.31 -3.89
C VAL A 247 -3.31 -11.55 -3.01
N TYR A 248 -4.08 -11.50 -1.94
CA TYR A 248 -4.32 -12.66 -1.07
C TYR A 248 -5.65 -13.31 -1.46
N ILE A 249 -5.66 -14.62 -1.64
CA ILE A 249 -6.84 -15.39 -2.02
C ILE A 249 -7.05 -16.53 -1.03
N GLY A 250 -8.19 -16.55 -0.37
CA GLY A 250 -8.55 -17.58 0.60
C GLY A 250 -9.73 -17.17 1.43
N GLU A 251 -9.91 -17.85 2.53
CA GLU A 251 -10.92 -17.51 3.54
C GLU A 251 -10.42 -16.31 4.36
N ASP A 252 -11.30 -15.35 4.60
CA ASP A 252 -10.98 -14.19 5.43
C ASP A 252 -10.73 -14.62 6.88
N GLY A 253 -9.58 -14.20 7.42
CA GLY A 253 -9.25 -14.40 8.83
C GLY A 253 -10.01 -13.43 9.74
N ASN A 254 -10.01 -13.74 11.04
CA ASN A 254 -10.56 -12.83 12.04
C ASN A 254 -9.49 -11.86 12.54
N LEU A 255 -9.55 -10.62 12.06
CA LEU A 255 -8.61 -9.55 12.42
C LEU A 255 -8.54 -9.26 13.93
N LEU A 256 -9.62 -9.56 14.67
CA LEU A 256 -9.74 -9.28 16.10
C LEU A 256 -9.11 -10.37 16.99
N GLU A 257 -8.68 -11.48 16.40
CA GLU A 257 -8.07 -12.58 17.12
C GLU A 257 -6.73 -12.97 16.49
N GLU A 258 -5.66 -12.90 17.24
CA GLU A 258 -4.34 -13.33 16.76
C GLU A 258 -4.23 -14.86 16.79
N LYS A 259 -4.41 -15.49 15.61
CA LYS A 259 -4.35 -16.95 15.43
C LYS A 259 -3.57 -17.34 14.17
N ALA A 260 -2.90 -18.48 14.21
CA ALA A 260 -2.14 -19.00 13.07
C ALA A 260 -3.02 -19.25 11.83
N GLU A 261 -4.26 -19.67 12.04
CA GLU A 261 -5.19 -19.99 10.96
C GLU A 261 -5.60 -18.80 10.12
N ASN A 262 -5.51 -17.59 10.65
CA ASN A 262 -5.88 -16.35 9.95
C ASN A 262 -5.01 -16.08 8.71
N CYS A 263 -3.78 -16.57 8.67
CA CYS A 263 -2.90 -16.42 7.51
C CYS A 263 -2.86 -17.66 6.60
N LYS A 264 -3.85 -18.55 6.71
CA LYS A 264 -4.02 -19.73 5.83
C LYS A 264 -4.61 -19.29 4.48
N ILE A 265 -3.80 -18.65 3.68
CA ILE A 265 -4.23 -17.96 2.47
C ILE A 265 -3.19 -18.14 1.36
N CYS A 266 -3.60 -18.00 0.10
CA CYS A 266 -2.70 -18.03 -1.05
C CYS A 266 -2.31 -16.60 -1.46
N LEU A 267 -1.01 -16.36 -1.52
CA LEU A 267 -0.42 -15.10 -1.98
C LEU A 267 -0.17 -15.17 -3.48
N LEU A 268 -0.83 -14.32 -4.24
CA LEU A 268 -0.62 -14.17 -5.67
C LEU A 268 0.14 -12.87 -5.97
N TYR A 269 1.24 -12.99 -6.70
CA TYR A 269 1.91 -11.85 -7.32
C TYR A 269 1.45 -11.77 -8.78
N THR A 270 0.84 -10.65 -9.17
CA THR A 270 0.31 -10.48 -10.52
C THR A 270 1.34 -9.92 -11.50
N SER A 271 2.51 -9.48 -11.03
CA SER A 271 3.56 -8.86 -11.85
C SER A 271 4.42 -9.85 -12.63
N ASP A 272 4.34 -11.15 -12.32
CA ASP A 272 5.18 -12.19 -12.93
C ASP A 272 4.41 -13.11 -13.90
N ALA A 273 3.25 -12.65 -14.35
CA ALA A 273 2.44 -13.41 -15.30
C ALA A 273 2.91 -13.25 -16.75
#